data_a720ba847127a83069e66680e180f63d
#
_entry.id   a720ba847127a83069e66680e180f63d
#
_cell.length_a   1.000
_cell.length_b   1.000
_cell.length_c   1.000
_cell.angle_alpha   90.00
_cell.angle_beta   90.00
_cell.angle_gamma   90.00
#
_symmetry.space_group_name_H-M   'P 1'
#
loop_
_entity.id
_entity.type
_entity.pdbx_description
1 polymer ?
#
loop_
_entity_poly.entity_id
_entity_poly.type
_entity_poly.pdbx_seq_one_letter_code
_entity_poly.pdbx_strand_id
1 'polypeptide(L)'
;MKLCQDGKVGGELVLKLDKSTVTGPITSILWKHGKNKVVEWDKDFGDLEIYGAFKERTTLDNTTGELRISGLKKTDSGVYSVEFNSKLLDKTYKLSAVPKPTITSSCNANKTSCTLTCEGNTTDAEPVTYSWKVGEGAWEDGGKQLIVSKSDTGKSTNKYTCKMNNTVSGEGEVSEPVGEVFGPGEWTLISVLPINIGAIVGGVVIVVLVAIVITGKNRTSL
;
A
#
# COMPACT_ATOMS: atom_id res chain seq x y z
N MET A 1 4.74 7.97 -27.18
CA MET A 1 5.62 7.42 -26.12
C MET A 1 5.08 7.89 -24.77
N LYS A 2 4.71 6.96 -23.90
CA LYS A 2 4.14 7.27 -22.58
C LYS A 2 5.30 7.56 -21.61
N LEU A 3 5.39 8.78 -21.08
CA LEU A 3 6.39 9.11 -20.06
C LEU A 3 5.76 8.89 -18.69
N CYS A 4 6.37 8.04 -17.88
CA CYS A 4 6.11 8.01 -16.46
C CYS A 4 6.83 9.18 -15.81
N GLN A 5 6.13 10.02 -15.10
CA GLN A 5 6.71 11.10 -14.32
C GLN A 5 6.35 10.89 -12.85
N ASP A 6 7.37 10.89 -12.02
CA ASP A 6 7.23 10.63 -10.59
C ASP A 6 6.93 11.93 -9.85
N GLY A 7 5.83 11.93 -9.13
CA GLY A 7 5.48 13.01 -8.20
C GLY A 7 5.17 12.43 -6.83
N LYS A 8 5.70 12.99 -5.77
CA LYS A 8 5.43 12.57 -4.39
C LYS A 8 4.17 13.25 -3.88
N VAL A 9 3.30 12.54 -3.16
CA VAL A 9 2.16 13.14 -2.44
C VAL A 9 2.65 14.26 -1.53
N GLY A 10 2.00 15.41 -1.61
CA GLY A 10 2.43 16.66 -0.95
C GLY A 10 3.52 17.44 -1.71
N GLY A 11 4.16 16.83 -2.71
CA GLY A 11 5.18 17.46 -3.53
C GLY A 11 4.63 18.22 -4.75
N GLU A 12 5.47 18.39 -5.75
CA GLU A 12 5.17 19.10 -6.98
C GLU A 12 5.31 18.17 -8.19
N LEU A 13 4.38 18.28 -9.14
CA LEU A 13 4.46 17.69 -10.48
C LEU A 13 4.77 18.80 -11.48
N VAL A 14 5.79 18.59 -12.32
CA VAL A 14 6.17 19.52 -13.39
C VAL A 14 6.10 18.81 -14.74
N LEU A 15 5.16 19.19 -15.58
CA LEU A 15 4.99 18.64 -16.91
C LEU A 15 5.47 19.66 -17.96
N LYS A 16 6.41 19.23 -18.80
CA LYS A 16 7.03 20.08 -19.81
C LYS A 16 6.64 19.66 -21.22
N LEU A 17 6.35 20.63 -22.07
CA LEU A 17 6.20 20.38 -23.50
C LEU A 17 7.54 19.92 -24.09
N ASP A 18 7.46 19.00 -25.04
CA ASP A 18 8.62 18.63 -25.83
C ASP A 18 8.89 19.72 -26.85
N LYS A 19 10.00 20.42 -26.69
CA LYS A 19 10.42 21.50 -27.62
C LYS A 19 10.56 21.05 -29.06
N SER A 20 10.76 19.76 -29.31
CA SER A 20 10.83 19.20 -30.67
C SER A 20 9.46 19.12 -31.34
N THR A 21 8.38 19.13 -30.59
CA THR A 21 7.00 19.03 -31.08
C THR A 21 6.29 20.38 -31.15
N VAL A 22 6.87 21.40 -30.49
CA VAL A 22 6.32 22.75 -30.39
C VAL A 22 7.08 23.68 -31.33
N THR A 23 6.49 23.95 -32.49
CA THR A 23 7.05 24.90 -33.49
C THR A 23 6.25 26.19 -33.47
N GLY A 24 6.90 27.29 -33.11
CA GLY A 24 6.29 28.62 -33.09
C GLY A 24 5.76 29.06 -31.73
N PRO A 25 5.18 30.28 -31.64
CA PRO A 25 4.66 30.83 -30.40
C PRO A 25 3.42 30.08 -29.94
N ILE A 26 3.25 29.98 -28.62
CA ILE A 26 2.03 29.44 -27.99
C ILE A 26 0.92 30.47 -28.14
N THR A 27 -0.19 30.08 -28.79
CA THR A 27 -1.41 30.87 -28.89
C THR A 27 -2.52 30.30 -28.04
N SER A 28 -2.53 28.99 -27.84
CA SER A 28 -3.44 28.34 -26.91
C SER A 28 -2.82 27.09 -26.31
N ILE A 29 -3.19 26.78 -25.07
CA ILE A 29 -2.76 25.57 -24.39
C ILE A 29 -3.85 25.07 -23.44
N LEU A 30 -4.10 23.77 -23.48
CA LEU A 30 -5.06 23.09 -22.64
C LEU A 30 -4.44 21.82 -22.08
N TRP A 31 -4.23 21.78 -20.77
CA TRP A 31 -3.87 20.57 -20.08
C TRP A 31 -5.12 19.86 -19.54
N LYS A 32 -5.13 18.54 -19.70
CA LYS A 32 -6.22 17.66 -19.24
C LYS A 32 -5.67 16.58 -18.31
N HIS A 33 -6.50 16.16 -17.35
CA HIS A 33 -6.34 14.97 -16.52
C HIS A 33 -7.46 13.99 -16.87
N GLY A 34 -7.14 12.93 -17.58
CA GLY A 34 -8.13 12.09 -18.23
C GLY A 34 -9.01 12.89 -19.20
N LYS A 35 -10.32 12.97 -18.92
CA LYS A 35 -11.28 13.75 -19.71
C LYS A 35 -11.51 15.18 -19.20
N ASN A 36 -11.00 15.49 -18.00
CA ASN A 36 -11.27 16.75 -17.32
C ASN A 36 -10.18 17.78 -17.64
N LYS A 37 -10.59 19.04 -17.80
CA LYS A 37 -9.66 20.16 -17.92
C LYS A 37 -8.97 20.39 -16.57
N VAL A 38 -7.66 20.69 -16.64
CA VAL A 38 -6.81 21.12 -15.52
C VAL A 38 -6.61 22.62 -15.56
N VAL A 39 -6.10 23.10 -16.69
CA VAL A 39 -5.82 24.51 -16.95
C VAL A 39 -5.92 24.77 -18.43
N GLU A 40 -6.45 25.94 -18.78
CA GLU A 40 -6.60 26.42 -20.15
C GLU A 40 -6.14 27.88 -20.23
N TRP A 41 -5.45 28.21 -21.30
CA TRP A 41 -5.09 29.56 -21.65
C TRP A 41 -5.17 29.73 -23.17
N ASP A 42 -5.71 30.86 -23.59
CA ASP A 42 -5.80 31.25 -24.98
C ASP A 42 -5.47 32.74 -25.09
N LYS A 43 -4.60 33.08 -26.06
CA LYS A 43 -4.11 34.43 -26.28
C LYS A 43 -5.24 35.42 -26.59
N ASP A 44 -6.27 34.97 -27.32
CA ASP A 44 -7.34 35.83 -27.78
C ASP A 44 -8.37 36.14 -26.66
N PHE A 45 -8.43 35.27 -25.65
CA PHE A 45 -9.31 35.46 -24.48
C PHE A 45 -8.55 36.00 -23.25
N GLY A 46 -7.23 35.92 -23.22
CA GLY A 46 -6.34 36.56 -22.25
C GLY A 46 -6.25 35.94 -20.88
N ASP A 47 -7.31 35.36 -20.35
CA ASP A 47 -7.38 34.86 -18.98
C ASP A 47 -6.92 33.40 -18.87
N LEU A 48 -6.16 33.12 -17.78
CA LEU A 48 -5.80 31.78 -17.39
C LEU A 48 -6.94 31.18 -16.56
N GLU A 49 -7.50 30.08 -17.04
CA GLU A 49 -8.56 29.37 -16.32
C GLU A 49 -8.07 28.05 -15.74
N ILE A 50 -8.17 27.88 -14.41
CA ILE A 50 -7.80 26.66 -13.68
C ILE A 50 -9.07 25.99 -13.17
N TYR A 51 -9.20 24.67 -13.38
CA TYR A 51 -10.43 23.94 -13.14
C TYR A 51 -10.42 23.06 -11.88
N GLY A 52 -11.57 22.99 -11.24
CA GLY A 52 -11.91 22.02 -10.20
C GLY A 52 -10.92 21.94 -9.06
N ALA A 53 -10.49 20.73 -8.75
CA ALA A 53 -9.58 20.44 -7.64
C ALA A 53 -8.14 20.96 -7.84
N PHE A 54 -7.83 21.50 -9.02
CA PHE A 54 -6.50 22.04 -9.37
C PHE A 54 -6.37 23.54 -9.06
N LYS A 55 -7.47 24.22 -8.74
CA LYS A 55 -7.44 25.62 -8.30
C LYS A 55 -6.48 25.79 -7.11
N GLU A 56 -5.81 26.96 -7.05
CA GLU A 56 -4.88 27.35 -6.01
C GLU A 56 -3.58 26.51 -5.90
N ARG A 57 -3.48 25.42 -6.67
CA ARG A 57 -2.30 24.52 -6.65
C ARG A 57 -1.58 24.45 -7.99
N THR A 58 -2.11 25.11 -9.01
CA THR A 58 -1.64 24.96 -10.38
C THR A 58 -1.15 26.27 -10.93
N THR A 59 -0.02 26.25 -11.61
CA THR A 59 0.50 27.33 -12.41
C THR A 59 0.80 26.86 -13.84
N LEU A 60 0.60 27.71 -14.81
CA LEU A 60 0.95 27.49 -16.20
C LEU A 60 1.87 28.62 -16.68
N ASP A 61 3.01 28.24 -17.23
CA ASP A 61 3.83 29.16 -18.00
C ASP A 61 3.35 29.17 -19.46
N ASN A 62 2.67 30.23 -19.87
CA ASN A 62 2.11 30.36 -21.22
C ASN A 62 3.19 30.58 -22.31
N THR A 63 4.44 30.85 -21.92
CA THR A 63 5.57 31.00 -22.85
C THR A 63 6.19 29.64 -23.18
N THR A 64 6.30 28.77 -22.19
CA THR A 64 6.92 27.44 -22.33
C THR A 64 5.91 26.31 -22.39
N GLY A 65 4.65 26.56 -21.96
CA GLY A 65 3.61 25.57 -21.82
C GLY A 65 3.81 24.63 -20.64
N GLU A 66 4.77 24.95 -19.74
CA GLU A 66 5.04 24.13 -18.55
C GLU A 66 3.89 24.23 -17.56
N LEU A 67 3.35 23.06 -17.17
CA LEU A 67 2.37 22.91 -16.11
C LEU A 67 3.05 22.52 -14.82
N ARG A 68 2.75 23.22 -13.71
CA ARG A 68 3.15 22.85 -12.34
C ARG A 68 1.94 22.65 -11.48
N ILE A 69 1.90 21.55 -10.74
CA ILE A 69 0.87 21.23 -9.76
C ILE A 69 1.54 20.97 -8.42
N SER A 70 1.28 21.81 -7.44
CA SER A 70 1.80 21.66 -6.06
C SER A 70 0.82 20.91 -5.16
N GLY A 71 1.32 20.41 -4.01
CA GLY A 71 0.52 19.70 -3.04
C GLY A 71 -0.19 18.49 -3.63
N LEU A 72 0.56 17.62 -4.33
CA LEU A 72 0.04 16.46 -5.02
C LEU A 72 -0.76 15.55 -4.08
N LYS A 73 -1.88 15.05 -4.58
CA LYS A 73 -2.78 14.11 -3.92
C LYS A 73 -2.78 12.77 -4.66
N LYS A 74 -3.13 11.68 -4.00
CA LYS A 74 -3.32 10.37 -4.66
C LYS A 74 -4.36 10.45 -5.79
N THR A 75 -5.37 11.30 -5.64
CA THR A 75 -6.42 11.55 -6.64
C THR A 75 -5.91 12.26 -7.90
N ASP A 76 -4.72 12.84 -7.86
CA ASP A 76 -4.09 13.45 -9.04
C ASP A 76 -3.40 12.38 -9.92
N SER A 77 -3.35 11.13 -9.46
CA SER A 77 -2.86 10.00 -10.27
C SER A 77 -3.76 9.80 -11.48
N GLY A 78 -3.15 9.55 -12.62
CA GLY A 78 -3.86 9.37 -13.87
C GLY A 78 -3.04 9.79 -15.08
N VAL A 79 -3.73 9.91 -16.21
CA VAL A 79 -3.12 10.30 -17.49
C VAL A 79 -3.32 11.78 -17.73
N TYR A 80 -2.23 12.49 -17.91
CA TYR A 80 -2.23 13.90 -18.34
C TYR A 80 -1.96 13.99 -19.84
N SER A 81 -2.69 14.84 -20.50
CA SER A 81 -2.50 15.15 -21.92
C SER A 81 -2.55 16.65 -22.14
N VAL A 82 -1.95 17.10 -23.23
CA VAL A 82 -1.91 18.52 -23.58
C VAL A 82 -2.31 18.75 -25.01
N GLU A 83 -3.14 19.77 -25.22
CA GLU A 83 -3.41 20.34 -26.53
C GLU A 83 -2.67 21.67 -26.64
N PHE A 84 -1.96 21.85 -27.73
CA PHE A 84 -1.14 23.00 -28.02
C PHE A 84 -1.60 23.61 -29.37
N ASN A 85 -1.95 24.89 -29.39
CA ASN A 85 -2.48 25.57 -30.57
C ASN A 85 -3.58 24.72 -31.24
N SER A 86 -4.53 24.23 -30.44
CA SER A 86 -5.66 23.37 -30.87
C SER A 86 -5.24 21.99 -31.42
N LYS A 87 -3.97 21.58 -31.26
CA LYS A 87 -3.49 20.27 -31.65
C LYS A 87 -3.14 19.42 -30.45
N LEU A 88 -3.76 18.25 -30.33
CA LEU A 88 -3.39 17.26 -29.31
C LEU A 88 -1.97 16.75 -29.60
N LEU A 89 -1.09 16.80 -28.61
CA LEU A 89 0.24 16.21 -28.69
C LEU A 89 0.18 14.70 -28.42
N ASP A 90 0.92 13.93 -29.19
CA ASP A 90 1.00 12.45 -29.05
C ASP A 90 1.67 11.96 -27.76
N LYS A 91 2.01 12.89 -26.87
CA LYS A 91 2.72 12.61 -25.63
C LYS A 91 1.76 12.69 -24.46
N THR A 92 1.65 11.61 -23.72
CA THR A 92 0.89 11.53 -22.49
C THR A 92 1.80 11.30 -21.30
N TYR A 93 1.47 11.92 -20.18
CA TYR A 93 2.16 11.76 -18.91
C TYR A 93 1.28 10.92 -18.02
N LYS A 94 1.87 9.99 -17.26
CA LYS A 94 1.13 9.17 -16.31
C LYS A 94 1.72 9.34 -14.92
N LEU A 95 0.85 9.68 -13.99
CA LEU A 95 1.12 9.70 -12.57
C LEU A 95 0.38 8.51 -11.94
N SER A 96 1.06 7.65 -11.21
CA SER A 96 0.43 6.46 -10.64
C SER A 96 0.91 6.22 -9.21
N ALA A 97 -0.02 6.28 -8.26
CA ALA A 97 0.21 5.88 -6.88
C ALA A 97 -0.07 4.38 -6.70
N VAL A 98 0.64 3.73 -5.79
CA VAL A 98 0.31 2.35 -5.40
C VAL A 98 -0.94 2.31 -4.52
N PRO A 99 -1.82 1.31 -4.70
CA PRO A 99 -3.00 1.12 -3.87
C PRO A 99 -2.64 0.56 -2.48
N LYS A 100 -3.62 0.49 -1.59
CA LYS A 100 -3.51 -0.24 -0.33
C LYS A 100 -3.19 -1.71 -0.61
N PRO A 101 -2.10 -2.26 -0.02
CA PRO A 101 -1.72 -3.65 -0.23
C PRO A 101 -2.58 -4.62 0.58
N THR A 102 -2.53 -5.89 0.17
CA THR A 102 -3.00 -7.05 0.92
C THR A 102 -1.85 -7.99 1.19
N ILE A 103 -1.95 -8.83 2.22
CA ILE A 103 -0.96 -9.86 2.52
C ILE A 103 -1.56 -11.22 2.21
N THR A 104 -0.87 -12.00 1.38
CA THR A 104 -1.14 -13.42 1.20
C THR A 104 -0.05 -14.24 1.88
N SER A 105 -0.38 -15.46 2.33
CA SER A 105 0.56 -16.33 3.02
C SER A 105 0.60 -17.71 2.38
N SER A 106 1.79 -18.29 2.26
CA SER A 106 2.01 -19.65 1.81
C SER A 106 3.05 -20.32 2.71
N CYS A 107 2.69 -21.45 3.30
CA CYS A 107 3.55 -22.16 4.23
C CYS A 107 4.07 -23.46 3.63
N ASN A 108 5.25 -23.91 4.10
CA ASN A 108 5.76 -25.22 3.78
C ASN A 108 4.86 -26.32 4.37
N ALA A 109 5.04 -27.56 3.89
CA ALA A 109 4.20 -28.72 4.28
C ALA A 109 4.16 -28.95 5.79
N ASN A 110 5.27 -28.70 6.49
CA ASN A 110 5.39 -28.90 7.94
C ASN A 110 4.97 -27.67 8.77
N LYS A 111 4.55 -26.59 8.10
CA LYS A 111 4.18 -25.31 8.75
C LYS A 111 5.26 -24.78 9.71
N THR A 112 6.53 -24.99 9.36
CA THR A 112 7.67 -24.48 10.12
C THR A 112 8.16 -23.14 9.59
N SER A 113 7.84 -22.84 8.33
CA SER A 113 8.16 -21.57 7.66
C SER A 113 7.03 -21.17 6.73
N CYS A 114 6.71 -19.87 6.70
CA CYS A 114 5.74 -19.30 5.81
C CYS A 114 6.33 -18.11 5.06
N THR A 115 5.95 -17.95 3.80
CA THR A 115 6.26 -16.79 3.00
C THR A 115 5.01 -15.89 2.98
N LEU A 116 5.16 -14.68 3.46
CA LEU A 116 4.17 -13.61 3.35
C LEU A 116 4.48 -12.79 2.12
N THR A 117 3.48 -12.53 1.29
CA THR A 117 3.63 -11.71 0.08
C THR A 117 2.77 -10.47 0.19
N CYS A 118 3.39 -9.30 0.02
CA CYS A 118 2.71 -8.01 -0.01
C CYS A 118 2.22 -7.75 -1.43
N GLU A 119 0.91 -7.79 -1.66
CA GLU A 119 0.30 -7.73 -2.98
C GLU A 119 -0.52 -6.47 -3.19
N GLY A 120 -0.47 -5.96 -4.42
CA GLY A 120 -1.26 -4.84 -4.89
C GLY A 120 -0.98 -4.58 -6.37
N ASN A 121 -1.86 -3.82 -7.01
CA ASN A 121 -1.64 -3.47 -8.42
C ASN A 121 -0.49 -2.46 -8.53
N THR A 122 0.63 -2.90 -9.05
CA THR A 122 1.82 -2.08 -9.31
C THR A 122 1.98 -1.70 -10.78
N THR A 123 1.01 -2.07 -11.63
CA THR A 123 1.06 -1.76 -13.07
C THR A 123 1.21 -0.26 -13.28
N ASP A 124 2.27 0.11 -14.00
CA ASP A 124 2.63 1.50 -14.28
C ASP A 124 2.95 2.37 -13.02
N ALA A 125 3.15 1.76 -11.85
CA ALA A 125 3.49 2.45 -10.60
C ALA A 125 4.94 2.21 -10.16
N GLU A 126 5.73 1.49 -10.94
CA GLU A 126 7.13 1.21 -10.64
C GLU A 126 8.01 2.47 -10.78
N PRO A 127 9.10 2.58 -10.02
CA PRO A 127 9.59 1.60 -9.04
C PRO A 127 8.76 1.59 -7.75
N VAL A 128 8.52 0.39 -7.18
CA VAL A 128 7.80 0.19 -5.92
C VAL A 128 8.75 -0.37 -4.86
N THR A 129 8.73 0.21 -3.69
CA THR A 129 9.43 -0.29 -2.51
C THR A 129 8.45 -0.91 -1.53
N TYR A 130 8.94 -1.85 -0.74
CA TYR A 130 8.16 -2.59 0.24
C TYR A 130 8.78 -2.42 1.61
N SER A 131 7.94 -2.30 2.62
CA SER A 131 8.37 -2.29 4.03
C SER A 131 7.43 -3.16 4.84
N TRP A 132 7.97 -3.81 5.86
CA TRP A 132 7.25 -4.72 6.74
C TRP A 132 7.33 -4.26 8.18
N LYS A 133 6.28 -4.53 8.93
CA LYS A 133 6.23 -4.31 10.37
C LYS A 133 5.75 -5.59 11.05
N VAL A 134 6.47 -6.01 12.10
CA VAL A 134 6.15 -7.20 12.90
C VAL A 134 5.71 -6.75 14.29
N GLY A 135 4.48 -7.03 14.65
CA GLY A 135 3.88 -6.59 15.90
C GLY A 135 3.90 -5.07 16.03
N GLU A 136 4.35 -4.59 17.17
CA GLU A 136 4.53 -3.17 17.47
C GLU A 136 5.97 -2.66 17.17
N GLY A 137 6.76 -3.44 16.43
CA GLY A 137 8.11 -3.08 16.04
C GLY A 137 8.17 -1.88 15.08
N ALA A 138 9.38 -1.51 14.68
CA ALA A 138 9.61 -0.49 13.66
C ALA A 138 9.28 -1.02 12.25
N TRP A 139 9.10 -0.10 11.30
CA TRP A 139 9.07 -0.45 9.88
C TRP A 139 10.47 -0.77 9.38
N GLU A 140 10.61 -1.89 8.71
CA GLU A 140 11.86 -2.34 8.08
C GLU A 140 11.67 -2.44 6.59
N ASP A 141 12.59 -1.86 5.84
CA ASP A 141 12.58 -1.98 4.38
C ASP A 141 12.96 -3.39 3.98
N GLY A 142 12.25 -3.91 2.99
CA GLY A 142 12.42 -5.29 2.55
C GLY A 142 11.95 -5.53 1.13
N GLY A 143 11.93 -6.80 0.76
CA GLY A 143 11.38 -7.26 -0.53
C GLY A 143 9.86 -7.37 -0.52
N LYS A 144 9.29 -7.67 -1.68
CA LYS A 144 7.86 -8.01 -1.84
C LYS A 144 7.43 -9.16 -0.91
N GLN A 145 8.36 -10.03 -0.54
CA GLN A 145 8.13 -11.21 0.28
C GLN A 145 8.90 -11.13 1.59
N LEU A 146 8.27 -11.59 2.67
CA LEU A 146 8.87 -11.78 3.99
C LEU A 146 8.76 -13.26 4.35
N ILE A 147 9.91 -13.89 4.63
CA ILE A 147 9.94 -15.26 5.11
C ILE A 147 9.93 -15.22 6.63
N VAL A 148 8.99 -15.93 7.23
CA VAL A 148 8.84 -16.02 8.68
C VAL A 148 8.99 -17.47 9.13
N SER A 149 9.74 -17.69 10.22
CA SER A 149 9.95 -19.01 10.80
C SER A 149 9.14 -19.17 12.09
N LYS A 150 8.61 -20.35 12.32
CA LYS A 150 7.88 -20.66 13.56
C LYS A 150 8.77 -20.54 14.79
N SER A 151 10.08 -20.76 14.65
CA SER A 151 11.07 -20.57 15.73
C SER A 151 11.27 -19.12 16.12
N ASP A 152 11.09 -18.18 15.17
CA ASP A 152 11.33 -16.75 15.38
C ASP A 152 10.09 -16.07 15.99
N THR A 153 8.94 -16.75 15.88
CA THR A 153 7.68 -16.29 16.49
C THR A 153 7.60 -16.78 17.94
N GLY A 154 8.51 -16.38 18.80
CA GLY A 154 8.51 -16.75 20.24
C GLY A 154 7.23 -16.40 21.01
N LYS A 155 6.24 -15.82 20.31
CA LYS A 155 4.85 -15.63 20.72
C LYS A 155 3.98 -15.76 19.49
N SER A 156 3.02 -16.67 19.52
CA SER A 156 1.99 -16.94 18.49
C SER A 156 1.10 -15.74 18.11
N THR A 157 1.40 -14.56 18.59
CA THR A 157 0.58 -13.34 18.46
C THR A 157 1.18 -12.27 17.55
N ASN A 158 2.30 -12.55 16.87
CA ASN A 158 2.88 -11.56 15.97
C ASN A 158 1.92 -11.28 14.80
N LYS A 159 1.54 -10.01 14.67
CA LYS A 159 0.81 -9.50 13.52
C LYS A 159 1.80 -8.93 12.53
N TYR A 160 1.59 -9.21 11.27
CA TYR A 160 2.41 -8.72 10.16
C TYR A 160 1.63 -7.71 9.36
N THR A 161 2.22 -6.57 9.11
CA THR A 161 1.68 -5.55 8.22
C THR A 161 2.72 -5.21 7.17
N CYS A 162 2.26 -4.89 5.96
CA CYS A 162 3.14 -4.39 4.92
C CYS A 162 2.62 -3.07 4.35
N LYS A 163 3.51 -2.33 3.75
CA LYS A 163 3.17 -1.18 2.92
C LYS A 163 3.97 -1.20 1.62
N MET A 164 3.34 -0.71 0.58
CA MET A 164 3.96 -0.45 -0.71
C MET A 164 4.09 1.05 -0.90
N ASN A 165 5.25 1.50 -1.33
CA ASN A 165 5.52 2.90 -1.62
C ASN A 165 6.07 3.06 -3.03
N ASN A 166 5.73 4.16 -3.66
CA ASN A 166 6.47 4.74 -4.77
C ASN A 166 6.57 6.25 -4.55
N THR A 167 7.22 6.96 -5.44
CA THR A 167 7.40 8.42 -5.31
C THR A 167 6.08 9.18 -5.25
N VAL A 168 5.02 8.66 -5.89
CA VAL A 168 3.68 9.26 -5.94
C VAL A 168 2.87 8.98 -4.68
N SER A 169 3.00 7.78 -4.10
CA SER A 169 2.19 7.36 -2.94
C SER A 169 2.52 8.10 -1.65
N GLY A 170 3.70 8.72 -1.58
CA GLY A 170 4.19 9.30 -0.33
C GLY A 170 4.43 8.22 0.72
N GLU A 171 3.77 8.32 1.89
CA GLU A 171 3.92 7.33 2.97
C GLU A 171 3.22 6.00 2.69
N GLY A 172 2.59 5.81 1.55
CA GLY A 172 1.89 4.58 1.20
C GLY A 172 0.77 4.19 2.18
N GLU A 173 -0.11 3.33 1.76
CA GLU A 173 -1.13 2.76 2.63
C GLU A 173 -0.64 1.45 3.25
N VAL A 174 -1.11 1.17 4.47
CA VAL A 174 -0.75 -0.03 5.23
C VAL A 174 -1.80 -1.10 4.99
N SER A 175 -1.37 -2.36 4.83
CA SER A 175 -2.29 -3.51 4.76
C SER A 175 -3.08 -3.68 6.05
N GLU A 176 -4.15 -4.46 6.00
CA GLU A 176 -4.70 -5.03 7.23
C GLU A 176 -3.65 -5.97 7.85
N PRO A 177 -3.56 -6.03 9.18
CA PRO A 177 -2.62 -6.91 9.86
C PRO A 177 -3.04 -8.38 9.72
N VAL A 178 -2.08 -9.24 9.38
CA VAL A 178 -2.26 -10.70 9.33
C VAL A 178 -1.56 -11.33 10.52
N GLY A 179 -2.32 -12.07 11.34
CA GLY A 179 -1.82 -12.86 12.47
C GLY A 179 -2.02 -14.35 12.24
N GLU A 180 -1.65 -15.16 13.22
CA GLU A 180 -1.84 -16.64 13.23
C GLU A 180 -1.38 -17.35 11.95
N VAL A 181 -0.28 -16.86 11.37
CA VAL A 181 0.26 -17.32 10.07
C VAL A 181 0.51 -18.83 10.05
N PHE A 182 0.87 -19.41 11.19
CA PHE A 182 1.13 -20.86 11.35
C PHE A 182 -0.12 -21.66 11.75
N GLY A 183 -1.28 -21.04 11.82
CA GLY A 183 -2.53 -21.59 12.32
C GLY A 183 -2.67 -21.43 13.83
N PRO A 184 -3.84 -21.75 14.41
CA PRO A 184 -4.02 -21.70 15.84
C PRO A 184 -2.99 -22.59 16.50
N GLY A 185 -2.25 -22.03 17.47
CA GLY A 185 -1.31 -22.80 18.28
C GLY A 185 -2.04 -23.99 18.90
N GLU A 186 -1.35 -25.09 19.09
CA GLU A 186 -1.91 -26.21 19.85
C GLU A 186 -2.34 -25.68 21.23
N TRP A 187 -3.63 -25.51 21.42
CA TRP A 187 -4.19 -25.23 22.74
C TRP A 187 -4.02 -26.51 23.55
N THR A 188 -3.06 -26.53 24.43
CA THR A 188 -3.07 -27.51 25.53
C THR A 188 -4.26 -27.16 26.41
N LEU A 189 -5.39 -27.81 26.17
CA LEU A 189 -6.49 -27.77 27.12
C LEU A 189 -6.01 -28.46 28.38
N ILE A 190 -5.60 -27.68 29.38
CA ILE A 190 -5.41 -28.19 30.73
C ILE A 190 -6.80 -28.42 31.26
N SER A 191 -7.31 -29.64 31.07
CA SER A 191 -8.53 -30.10 31.73
C SER A 191 -8.22 -30.36 33.20
N VAL A 192 -8.59 -29.45 34.03
CA VAL A 192 -8.59 -29.67 35.50
C VAL A 192 -9.84 -30.44 35.84
N LEU A 193 -9.72 -31.75 35.91
CA LEU A 193 -10.78 -32.57 36.44
C LEU A 193 -10.72 -32.49 37.97
N PRO A 194 -11.82 -32.12 38.65
CA PRO A 194 -11.87 -32.23 40.12
C PRO A 194 -11.90 -33.71 40.46
N ILE A 195 -10.79 -34.25 41.01
CA ILE A 195 -10.79 -35.55 41.60
C ILE A 195 -11.29 -35.38 43.02
N ASN A 196 -12.56 -35.73 43.23
CA ASN A 196 -13.10 -35.83 44.59
C ASN A 196 -12.53 -37.06 45.27
N ILE A 197 -11.42 -36.90 45.96
CA ILE A 197 -10.98 -37.92 46.92
C ILE A 197 -11.60 -37.51 48.25
N GLY A 198 -12.81 -38.00 48.50
CA GLY A 198 -13.48 -37.84 49.77
C GLY A 198 -12.85 -38.74 50.84
N ALA A 199 -11.85 -38.23 51.51
CA ALA A 199 -11.44 -38.77 52.79
C ALA A 199 -11.74 -37.69 53.85
N ILE A 200 -12.85 -37.86 54.58
CA ILE A 200 -13.15 -37.03 55.72
C ILE A 200 -12.42 -37.62 56.92
N VAL A 201 -11.31 -37.01 57.27
CA VAL A 201 -10.67 -37.27 58.58
C VAL A 201 -10.54 -35.90 59.27
N GLY A 202 -11.34 -35.71 60.29
CA GLY A 202 -11.17 -34.60 61.23
C GLY A 202 -11.49 -33.19 60.70
N GLY A 203 -12.53 -32.99 59.88
CA GLY A 203 -13.09 -31.67 59.61
C GLY A 203 -12.27 -30.77 58.65
N VAL A 204 -11.26 -31.24 57.97
CA VAL A 204 -10.47 -30.49 56.98
C VAL A 204 -10.63 -31.15 55.61
N VAL A 205 -11.22 -30.41 54.65
CA VAL A 205 -11.31 -30.83 53.24
C VAL A 205 -10.04 -30.38 52.53
N ILE A 206 -9.17 -31.31 52.13
CA ILE A 206 -8.02 -31.04 51.28
C ILE A 206 -8.44 -31.31 49.86
N VAL A 207 -8.53 -30.28 49.02
CA VAL A 207 -8.74 -30.39 47.58
C VAL A 207 -7.37 -30.50 46.90
N VAL A 208 -7.05 -31.67 46.36
CA VAL A 208 -5.86 -31.86 45.55
C VAL A 208 -6.23 -31.68 44.08
N LEU A 209 -5.71 -30.64 43.43
CA LEU A 209 -5.85 -30.41 42.00
C LEU A 209 -4.72 -31.14 41.25
N VAL A 210 -5.06 -32.15 40.46
CA VAL A 210 -4.11 -32.81 39.55
C VAL A 210 -4.37 -32.31 38.15
N ALA A 211 -3.36 -31.68 37.58
CA ALA A 211 -3.40 -31.25 36.18
C ALA A 211 -2.98 -32.42 35.28
N ILE A 212 -3.88 -32.87 34.41
CA ILE A 212 -3.59 -33.88 33.40
C ILE A 212 -3.41 -33.14 32.06
N VAL A 213 -2.24 -33.24 31.46
CA VAL A 213 -1.94 -32.74 30.10
C VAL A 213 -2.40 -33.79 29.10
N ILE A 214 -3.47 -33.50 28.37
CA ILE A 214 -3.92 -34.36 27.26
C ILE A 214 -3.42 -33.73 25.95
N THR A 215 -2.44 -34.35 25.30
CA THR A 215 -2.02 -34.01 23.96
C THR A 215 -2.95 -34.73 22.96
N GLY A 216 -3.91 -33.99 22.44
CA GLY A 216 -4.82 -34.46 21.39
C GLY A 216 -4.13 -34.40 20.02
N LYS A 217 -3.75 -35.55 19.47
CA LYS A 217 -3.32 -35.68 18.08
C LYS A 217 -4.58 -35.84 17.23
N ASN A 218 -5.06 -34.81 16.56
CA ASN A 218 -6.12 -34.95 15.58
C ASN A 218 -5.65 -35.82 14.41
N ARG A 219 -6.12 -37.07 14.38
CA ARG A 219 -6.15 -37.87 13.16
C ARG A 219 -7.33 -37.37 12.35
N THR A 220 -7.09 -36.60 11.31
CA THR A 220 -8.04 -36.48 10.20
C THR A 220 -7.80 -37.67 9.27
N SER A 221 -8.69 -38.64 9.33
CA SER A 221 -8.85 -39.68 8.29
C SER A 221 -9.96 -39.24 7.35
N LEU A 222 -9.64 -39.35 6.04
CA LEU A 222 -10.44 -39.27 4.84
C LEU A 222 -10.78 -37.91 4.28
#